data_657a7123a6187b81df22025dab51077a
#
_entry.id   657a7123a6187b81df22025dab51077a
#
_cell.length_a   1.000
_cell.length_b   1.000
_cell.length_c   1.000
_cell.angle_alpha   90.00
_cell.angle_beta   90.00
_cell.angle_gamma   90.00
#
_symmetry.space_group_name_H-M   'P 1'
#
loop_
_entity.id
_entity.type
_entity.pdbx_description
1 polymer ?
#
loop_
_entity_poly.entity_id
_entity_poly.type
_entity_poly.pdbx_seq_one_letter_code
_entity_poly.pdbx_strand_id
1 'polypeptide(L)'
;QKTKMVPCMVTKDKYILGHLGDGAIGLKRGKKIRLLSAPENGETENSTFFYTSDSAVNRLRLKKGVLNQDSTFVLMSDGSFECIYDKQSQKFTNALYSFIDWTKKEDEKKVSAAILKNIKNHFTEKTTDDISLSILDINVSK
;
A
#
# COMPACT_ATOMS: atom_id res chain seq x y z
N GLN A 1 -11.37 -2.83 17.11
CA GLN A 1 -10.38 -2.21 16.20
C GLN A 1 -9.73 -3.29 15.34
N LYS A 2 -9.93 -3.19 14.03
CA LYS A 2 -9.39 -4.16 13.08
C LYS A 2 -7.90 -3.88 12.87
N THR A 3 -7.02 -4.73 13.37
CA THR A 3 -5.58 -4.56 13.16
C THR A 3 -5.18 -5.20 11.84
N LYS A 4 -4.74 -4.37 10.91
CA LYS A 4 -4.15 -4.79 9.65
C LYS A 4 -2.63 -4.84 9.84
N MET A 5 -2.01 -5.90 9.39
CA MET A 5 -0.56 -6.05 9.51
C MET A 5 0.07 -6.30 8.15
N VAL A 6 1.02 -5.45 7.80
CA VAL A 6 1.82 -5.60 6.57
C VAL A 6 3.29 -5.46 6.96
N PRO A 7 3.88 -6.49 7.60
CA PRO A 7 5.32 -6.47 7.82
C PRO A 7 6.06 -6.53 6.48
N CYS A 8 7.00 -5.64 6.32
CA CYS A 8 7.89 -5.60 5.17
C CYS A 8 9.34 -5.70 5.66
N MET A 9 10.04 -6.71 5.20
CA MET A 9 11.48 -6.86 5.43
C MET A 9 12.21 -6.62 4.11
N VAL A 10 13.14 -5.68 4.13
CA VAL A 10 13.96 -5.31 2.97
C VAL A 10 15.42 -5.54 3.28
N THR A 11 16.11 -6.24 2.40
CA THR A 11 17.58 -6.36 2.40
C THR A 11 18.16 -5.54 1.25
N LYS A 12 19.45 -5.61 1.01
CA LYS A 12 20.12 -4.85 -0.04
C LYS A 12 19.54 -5.09 -1.45
N ASP A 13 19.11 -6.31 -1.74
CA ASP A 13 18.70 -6.76 -3.07
C ASP A 13 17.40 -7.57 -3.10
N LYS A 14 16.77 -7.81 -1.95
CA LYS A 14 15.58 -8.65 -1.82
C LYS A 14 14.57 -8.06 -0.85
N TYR A 15 13.32 -8.47 -1.02
CA TYR A 15 12.25 -8.17 -0.06
C TYR A 15 11.45 -9.43 0.29
N ILE A 16 10.90 -9.41 1.49
CA ILE A 16 9.85 -10.33 1.95
C ILE A 16 8.74 -9.48 2.55
N LEU A 17 7.52 -9.71 2.09
CA LEU A 17 6.32 -9.08 2.61
C LEU A 17 5.39 -10.12 3.21
N GLY A 18 4.86 -9.82 4.38
CA GLY A 18 3.70 -10.50 4.92
C GLY A 18 2.46 -9.61 4.78
N HIS A 19 1.37 -10.13 4.31
CA HIS A 19 0.12 -9.39 4.21
C HIS A 19 -1.02 -10.17 4.84
N LEU A 20 -1.66 -9.55 5.82
CA LEU A 20 -2.85 -10.06 6.49
C LEU A 20 -3.90 -8.95 6.53
N GLY A 21 -5.10 -9.25 6.02
CA GLY A 21 -6.24 -8.33 6.04
C GLY A 21 -6.62 -7.78 4.67
N ASP A 22 -7.43 -6.73 4.70
CA ASP A 22 -8.14 -6.15 3.56
C ASP A 22 -7.45 -4.93 2.92
N GLY A 23 -6.26 -4.55 3.39
CA GLY A 23 -5.45 -3.55 2.73
C GLY A 23 -4.88 -4.02 1.39
N ALA A 24 -4.08 -3.19 0.76
CA ALA A 24 -3.39 -3.52 -0.49
C ALA A 24 -1.93 -3.08 -0.46
N ILE A 25 -1.11 -3.73 -1.27
CA ILE A 25 0.30 -3.39 -1.43
C ILE A 25 0.58 -3.20 -2.92
N GLY A 26 1.09 -2.02 -3.26
CA GLY A 26 1.61 -1.71 -4.59
C GLY A 26 3.15 -1.73 -4.60
N LEU A 27 3.71 -2.05 -5.74
CA LEU A 27 5.15 -1.96 -5.98
C LEU A 27 5.38 -1.22 -7.30
N LYS A 28 6.05 -0.06 -7.19
CA LYS A 28 6.55 0.68 -8.35
C LYS A 28 7.95 0.18 -8.71
N ARG A 29 8.12 -0.18 -9.97
CA ARG A 29 9.41 -0.44 -10.61
C ARG A 29 9.48 0.32 -11.91
N GLY A 30 10.51 1.15 -12.07
CA GLY A 30 10.59 2.04 -13.22
C GLY A 30 9.37 2.96 -13.29
N LYS A 31 8.65 2.94 -14.41
CA LYS A 31 7.50 3.83 -14.66
C LYS A 31 6.13 3.25 -14.25
N LYS A 32 6.07 1.99 -13.80
CA LYS A 32 4.78 1.31 -13.52
C LYS A 32 4.64 0.93 -12.06
N ILE A 33 3.45 1.18 -11.52
CA ILE A 33 3.00 0.63 -10.24
C ILE A 33 2.16 -0.62 -10.53
N ARG A 34 2.52 -1.72 -9.90
CA ARG A 34 1.76 -2.97 -9.96
C ARG A 34 1.14 -3.29 -8.62
N LEU A 35 -0.05 -3.86 -8.62
CA LEU A 35 -0.67 -4.40 -7.43
C LEU A 35 0.06 -5.69 -7.04
N LEU A 36 0.82 -5.65 -5.96
CA LEU A 36 1.62 -6.76 -5.49
C LEU A 36 0.80 -7.72 -4.62
N SER A 37 -0.06 -7.17 -3.79
CA SER A 37 -0.99 -7.94 -2.97
C SER A 37 -2.33 -7.20 -2.89
N ALA A 38 -3.38 -7.86 -3.37
CA ALA A 38 -4.74 -7.32 -3.39
C ALA A 38 -5.40 -7.41 -2.01
N PRO A 39 -6.44 -6.61 -1.74
CA PRO A 39 -7.28 -6.79 -0.56
C PRO A 39 -7.85 -8.21 -0.51
N GLU A 40 -7.90 -8.77 0.68
CA GLU A 40 -8.64 -10.01 0.92
C GLU A 40 -10.12 -9.68 1.01
N ASN A 41 -10.87 -9.98 -0.03
CA ASN A 41 -12.33 -9.93 0.02
C ASN A 41 -12.81 -11.14 0.82
N GLY A 42 -13.10 -10.94 2.11
CA GLY A 42 -13.75 -11.96 2.90
C GLY A 42 -15.09 -12.32 2.26
N GLU A 43 -15.41 -13.60 2.16
CA GLU A 43 -16.69 -14.09 1.63
C GLU A 43 -17.89 -13.64 2.47
N THR A 44 -17.65 -12.98 3.61
CA THR A 44 -18.69 -12.37 4.45
C THR A 44 -18.19 -11.04 5.00
N GLU A 45 -18.99 -10.00 4.86
CA GLU A 45 -18.70 -8.61 5.32
C GLU A 45 -18.33 -8.48 6.82
N ASN A 46 -18.40 -9.55 7.60
CA ASN A 46 -18.16 -9.58 9.04
C ASN A 46 -16.87 -10.30 9.49
N SER A 47 -16.07 -10.85 8.60
CA SER A 47 -14.88 -11.61 9.00
C SER A 47 -13.57 -10.88 8.73
N THR A 48 -13.29 -9.86 9.52
CA THR A 48 -11.92 -9.35 9.62
C THR A 48 -11.14 -10.23 10.57
N PHE A 49 -10.10 -10.85 10.07
CA PHE A 49 -9.23 -11.69 10.88
C PHE A 49 -8.19 -10.84 11.59
N PHE A 50 -8.10 -11.02 12.90
CA PHE A 50 -7.05 -10.42 13.69
C PHE A 50 -5.77 -11.27 13.55
N TYR A 51 -4.62 -10.64 13.52
CA TYR A 51 -3.33 -11.35 13.50
C TYR A 51 -3.10 -12.23 14.75
N THR A 52 -3.88 -11.99 15.80
CA THR A 52 -3.89 -12.77 17.05
C THR A 52 -4.78 -14.01 17.02
N SER A 53 -5.53 -14.23 15.92
CA SER A 53 -6.38 -15.41 15.81
C SER A 53 -5.56 -16.63 15.35
N ASP A 54 -5.94 -17.82 15.81
CA ASP A 54 -5.28 -19.09 15.41
C ASP A 54 -5.31 -19.32 13.90
N SER A 55 -6.26 -18.71 13.20
CA SER A 55 -6.39 -18.76 11.74
C SER A 55 -5.48 -17.74 11.01
N ALA A 56 -4.85 -16.80 11.71
CA ALA A 56 -4.05 -15.74 11.08
C ALA A 56 -2.87 -16.30 10.28
N VAL A 57 -2.21 -17.32 10.81
CA VAL A 57 -1.06 -17.96 10.14
C VAL A 57 -1.47 -18.57 8.79
N ASN A 58 -2.64 -19.18 8.72
CA ASN A 58 -3.15 -19.80 7.49
C ASN A 58 -3.59 -18.78 6.43
N ARG A 59 -3.82 -17.54 6.85
CA ARG A 59 -4.25 -16.44 5.96
C ARG A 59 -3.13 -15.45 5.64
N LEU A 60 -1.97 -15.61 6.25
CA LEU A 60 -0.81 -14.78 5.97
C LEU A 60 -0.33 -15.04 4.53
N ARG A 61 -0.44 -14.02 3.69
CA ARG A 61 0.08 -14.06 2.32
C ARG A 61 1.50 -13.56 2.31
N LEU A 62 2.43 -14.42 1.88
CA LEU A 62 3.83 -14.08 1.75
C LEU A 62 4.18 -13.77 0.29
N LYS A 63 4.87 -12.67 0.08
CA LYS A 63 5.45 -12.28 -1.21
C LYS A 63 6.93 -12.03 -1.03
N LYS A 64 7.72 -12.52 -1.96
CA LYS A 64 9.17 -12.29 -2.01
C LYS A 64 9.61 -11.91 -3.41
N GLY A 65 10.67 -11.17 -3.50
CA GLY A 65 11.22 -10.78 -4.80
C GLY A 65 12.55 -10.06 -4.68
N VAL A 66 13.08 -9.70 -5.82
CA VAL A 66 14.33 -8.94 -5.96
C VAL A 66 14.01 -7.46 -6.00
N LEU A 67 14.85 -6.64 -5.36
CA LEU A 67 14.79 -5.20 -5.43
C LEU A 67 15.65 -4.68 -6.57
N ASN A 68 15.10 -3.76 -7.34
CA ASN A 68 15.83 -2.95 -8.29
C ASN A 68 16.07 -1.55 -7.69
N GLN A 69 16.98 -0.78 -8.28
CA GLN A 69 17.39 0.53 -7.78
C GLN A 69 16.26 1.56 -7.61
N ASP A 70 15.13 1.38 -8.27
CA ASP A 70 13.98 2.28 -8.24
C ASP A 70 12.70 1.58 -7.72
N SER A 71 12.83 0.78 -6.67
CA SER A 71 11.67 0.11 -6.07
C SER A 71 11.03 1.01 -5.02
N THR A 72 9.72 1.24 -5.14
CA THR A 72 8.92 1.97 -4.14
C THR A 72 7.71 1.13 -3.76
N PHE A 73 7.58 0.81 -2.47
CA PHE A 73 6.41 0.13 -1.94
C PHE A 73 5.36 1.16 -1.52
N VAL A 74 4.10 0.83 -1.77
CA VAL A 74 2.95 1.60 -1.31
C VAL A 74 2.04 0.66 -0.53
N LEU A 75 1.87 0.95 0.75
CA LEU A 75 0.97 0.22 1.62
C LEU A 75 -0.25 1.09 1.86
N MET A 76 -1.43 0.50 1.70
CA MET A 76 -2.67 1.25 1.74
C MET A 76 -3.78 0.47 2.43
N SER A 77 -4.62 1.20 3.17
CA SER A 77 -5.88 0.65 3.67
C SER A 77 -6.86 0.40 2.52
N ASP A 78 -7.93 -0.33 2.79
CA ASP A 78 -9.03 -0.52 1.85
C ASP A 78 -9.64 0.80 1.37
N GLY A 79 -9.88 1.75 2.28
CA GLY A 79 -10.37 3.08 1.91
C GLY A 79 -9.42 3.84 0.98
N SER A 80 -8.11 3.76 1.23
CA SER A 80 -7.12 4.33 0.29
C SER A 80 -7.12 3.63 -1.05
N PHE A 81 -7.18 2.29 -1.04
CA PHE A 81 -7.17 1.49 -2.26
C PHE A 81 -8.37 1.81 -3.16
N GLU A 82 -9.57 1.96 -2.59
CA GLU A 82 -10.77 2.36 -3.33
C GLU A 82 -10.63 3.73 -4.02
N CYS A 83 -9.88 4.64 -3.42
CA CYS A 83 -9.68 5.99 -3.97
C CYS A 83 -8.64 6.07 -5.08
N ILE A 84 -7.61 5.22 -5.04
CA ILE A 84 -6.42 5.34 -5.90
C ILE A 84 -6.22 4.19 -6.87
N TYR A 85 -7.11 3.19 -6.84
CA TYR A 85 -7.06 2.07 -7.77
C TYR A 85 -8.37 1.93 -8.54
N ASP A 86 -8.29 1.97 -9.85
CA ASP A 86 -9.42 1.71 -10.73
C ASP A 86 -9.54 0.20 -10.98
N LYS A 87 -10.56 -0.41 -10.38
CA LYS A 87 -10.84 -1.84 -10.51
C LYS A 87 -11.21 -2.25 -11.93
N GLN A 88 -11.80 -1.34 -12.69
CA GLN A 88 -12.26 -1.60 -14.05
C GLN A 88 -11.09 -1.68 -15.03
N SER A 89 -10.19 -0.70 -14.99
CA SER A 89 -8.98 -0.68 -15.80
C SER A 89 -7.81 -1.47 -15.20
N GLN A 90 -7.91 -1.88 -13.93
CA GLN A 90 -6.84 -2.53 -13.15
C GLN A 90 -5.56 -1.68 -13.08
N LYS A 91 -5.72 -0.38 -12.89
CA LYS A 91 -4.62 0.58 -12.84
C LYS A 91 -4.70 1.49 -11.63
N PHE A 92 -3.55 1.90 -11.14
CA PHE A 92 -3.45 2.98 -10.18
C PHE A 92 -3.67 4.33 -10.85
N THR A 93 -4.29 5.25 -10.11
CA THR A 93 -4.57 6.61 -10.59
C THR A 93 -3.30 7.46 -10.64
N ASN A 94 -3.35 8.53 -11.43
CA ASN A 94 -2.25 9.49 -11.53
C ASN A 94 -1.91 10.16 -10.19
N ALA A 95 -2.86 10.28 -9.28
CA ALA A 95 -2.63 10.83 -7.95
C ALA A 95 -1.54 10.05 -7.19
N LEU A 96 -1.57 8.71 -7.24
CA LEU A 96 -0.55 7.89 -6.59
C LEU A 96 0.84 8.09 -7.21
N TYR A 97 0.92 8.20 -8.53
CA TYR A 97 2.18 8.50 -9.22
C TYR A 97 2.75 9.85 -8.78
N SER A 98 1.89 10.86 -8.66
CA SER A 98 2.29 12.18 -8.17
C SER A 98 2.79 12.13 -6.72
N PHE A 99 2.12 11.39 -5.85
CA PHE A 99 2.56 11.23 -4.46
C PHE A 99 3.94 10.59 -4.36
N ILE A 100 4.22 9.57 -5.16
CA ILE A 100 5.54 8.93 -5.21
C ILE A 100 6.60 9.89 -5.75
N ASP A 101 6.28 10.66 -6.78
CA ASP A 101 7.22 11.66 -7.32
C ASP A 101 7.56 12.75 -6.29
N TRP A 102 6.60 13.17 -5.48
CA TRP A 102 6.84 14.14 -4.42
C TRP A 102 7.80 13.60 -3.36
N THR A 103 7.69 12.32 -2.98
CA THR A 103 8.61 11.72 -2.00
C THR A 103 10.07 11.73 -2.47
N LYS A 104 10.32 11.78 -3.76
CA LYS A 104 11.68 11.83 -4.35
C LYS A 104 12.23 13.24 -4.47
N LYS A 105 11.39 14.27 -4.47
CA LYS A 105 11.76 15.66 -4.79
C LYS A 105 11.72 16.58 -3.59
N GLU A 106 10.96 16.24 -2.58
CA GLU A 106 10.67 17.12 -1.47
C GLU A 106 10.95 16.45 -0.12
N ASP A 107 11.06 17.29 0.90
CA ASP A 107 11.19 16.83 2.29
C ASP A 107 9.98 16.04 2.78
N GLU A 108 10.22 15.00 3.58
CA GLU A 108 9.20 14.08 4.09
C GLU A 108 8.02 14.80 4.78
N LYS A 109 8.29 15.82 5.59
CA LYS A 109 7.25 16.58 6.29
C LYS A 109 6.35 17.34 5.32
N LYS A 110 6.93 17.96 4.30
CA LYS A 110 6.18 18.68 3.26
C LYS A 110 5.33 17.73 2.43
N VAL A 111 5.89 16.59 2.05
CA VAL A 111 5.18 15.56 1.29
C VAL A 111 4.02 14.99 2.09
N SER A 112 4.25 14.62 3.34
CA SER A 112 3.20 14.10 4.23
C SER A 112 2.05 15.10 4.40
N ALA A 113 2.36 16.38 4.58
CA ALA A 113 1.35 17.43 4.69
C ALA A 113 0.56 17.62 3.38
N ALA A 114 1.24 17.59 2.22
CA ALA A 114 0.61 17.73 0.91
C ALA A 114 -0.30 16.53 0.59
N ILE A 115 0.15 15.30 0.87
CA ILE A 115 -0.64 14.09 0.69
C ILE A 115 -1.87 14.12 1.62
N LEU A 116 -1.70 14.47 2.89
CA LEU A 116 -2.80 14.56 3.84
C LEU A 116 -3.85 15.59 3.40
N LYS A 117 -3.41 16.74 2.88
CA LYS A 117 -4.32 17.76 2.33
C LYS A 117 -5.11 17.22 1.13
N ASN A 118 -4.46 16.51 0.22
CA ASN A 118 -5.13 15.88 -0.92
C ASN A 118 -6.14 14.81 -0.48
N ILE A 119 -5.79 13.98 0.49
CA ILE A 119 -6.69 12.98 1.06
C ILE A 119 -7.94 13.66 1.63
N LYS A 120 -7.77 14.69 2.45
CA LYS A 120 -8.90 15.42 3.06
C LYS A 120 -9.80 16.09 2.02
N ASN A 121 -9.24 16.60 0.94
CA ASN A 121 -10.01 17.36 -0.05
C ASN A 121 -10.70 16.48 -1.11
N HIS A 122 -10.16 15.29 -1.40
CA HIS A 122 -10.62 14.52 -2.56
C HIS A 122 -11.02 13.07 -2.24
N PHE A 123 -10.43 12.45 -1.22
CA PHE A 123 -10.68 11.05 -0.93
C PHE A 123 -11.87 10.85 0.00
N THR A 124 -12.09 11.76 0.93
CA THR A 124 -13.23 11.70 1.87
C THR A 124 -14.59 11.78 1.18
N GLU A 125 -14.64 12.27 -0.05
CA GLU A 125 -15.86 12.26 -0.86
C GLU A 125 -16.12 10.89 -1.52
N LYS A 126 -15.10 10.03 -1.61
CA LYS A 126 -15.18 8.75 -2.32
C LYS A 126 -15.36 7.55 -1.40
N THR A 127 -14.98 7.66 -0.15
CA THR A 127 -15.08 6.57 0.81
C THR A 127 -15.41 7.10 2.21
N THR A 128 -16.16 6.30 2.97
CA THR A 128 -16.42 6.52 4.41
C THR A 128 -15.46 5.75 5.30
N ASP A 129 -14.61 4.89 4.71
CA ASP A 129 -13.62 4.12 5.44
C ASP A 129 -12.40 4.94 5.83
N ASP A 130 -11.69 4.47 6.85
CA ASP A 130 -10.42 5.07 7.26
C ASP A 130 -9.39 5.02 6.14
N ILE A 131 -8.74 6.15 5.91
CA ILE A 131 -7.75 6.32 4.85
C ILE A 131 -6.36 6.35 5.48
N SER A 132 -5.53 5.39 5.12
CA SER A 132 -4.10 5.38 5.46
C SER A 132 -3.26 4.97 4.26
N LEU A 133 -2.14 5.67 4.09
CA LEU A 133 -1.20 5.47 2.99
C LEU A 133 0.22 5.59 3.52
N SER A 134 1.06 4.64 3.20
CA SER A 134 2.50 4.69 3.50
C SER A 134 3.29 4.43 2.22
N ILE A 135 4.26 5.28 1.94
CA ILE A 135 5.16 5.16 0.79
C ILE A 135 6.56 4.91 1.31
N LEU A 136 7.14 3.78 0.92
CA LEU A 136 8.49 3.38 1.27
C LEU A 136 9.34 3.34 0.00
N ASP A 137 10.16 4.34 -0.19
CA ASP A 137 11.11 4.41 -1.29
C ASP A 137 12.42 3.71 -0.91
N ILE A 138 12.81 2.73 -1.72
CA ILE A 138 14.01 1.94 -1.50
C ILE A 138 15.11 2.46 -2.41
N ASN A 139 15.97 3.29 -1.84
CA ASN A 139 17.20 3.68 -2.50
C ASN A 139 18.28 2.62 -2.26
N VAL A 140 18.44 1.73 -3.22
CA VAL A 140 19.60 0.82 -3.19
C VAL A 140 20.82 1.66 -3.55
N SER A 141 21.56 2.11 -2.54
CA SER A 141 22.84 2.81 -2.76
C SER A 141 23.77 1.90 -3.57
N LYS A 142 24.31 2.50 -4.59
CA LYS A 142 25.32 1.86 -5.47
C LYS A 142 26.55 1.43 -4.68
#